data_77e5c910bbee60298ca934a6e97bc4aa
#
_entry.id   77e5c910bbee60298ca934a6e97bc4aa
#
_cell.length_a   1.000
_cell.length_b   1.000
_cell.length_c   1.000
_cell.angle_alpha   90.00
_cell.angle_beta   90.00
_cell.angle_gamma   90.00
#
_symmetry.space_group_name_H-M   'P 1'
#
loop_
_entity.id
_entity.type
_entity.pdbx_description
1 polymer ?
#
loop_
_entity_poly.entity_id
_entity_poly.type
_entity_poly.pdbx_seq_one_letter_code
_entity_poly.pdbx_strand_id
1 'polypeptide(L)'
;MNEQVTDRPMVEADVRWFVVVNPISGSGRGLDDFPLISKLLRDNGIRSEAVFTEHKYHATELTVSAIGSGYRHIIVVGGDGTLHEVINGLFIQKVVSPEDITLGVIAVGTGNDWIRMFGIPKRYSEAIRAIKEGYTFLQDVATVEYEESRYRQVRYMANVAGLGFDAAVIKRGMQMRSRGARGRSLYIRALINTFFRYKPTGVKVWIDDRLVYNNLLFSIAIGVGKYNGGGIQQLPEAVADDGLLDITIIRPLHWWNIIFRLKRCFNGSIYTIGHVLHAQGCKIRIESSPETMLEIDGELFGVTPVELHNVHRKVRVIVNRSFLASLQKSKRSQLHDRVIGYRGC
;
A
#
# COMPACT_ATOMS: atom_id res chain seq x y z
N MET A 1 10.37 24.80 -9.85
CA MET A 1 9.09 25.43 -10.27
C MET A 1 8.00 24.41 -9.98
N ASN A 2 7.06 24.72 -9.10
CA ASN A 2 6.18 23.74 -8.43
C ASN A 2 4.94 23.35 -9.27
N GLU A 3 5.04 22.29 -10.05
CA GLU A 3 3.85 21.60 -10.63
C GLU A 3 3.32 20.51 -9.67
N GLN A 4 2.92 20.90 -8.47
CA GLN A 4 2.61 19.91 -7.42
C GLN A 4 1.12 19.64 -7.21
N VAL A 5 0.25 20.43 -7.76
CA VAL A 5 -1.21 20.26 -7.68
C VAL A 5 -1.80 20.84 -8.94
N THR A 6 -2.30 20.02 -9.83
CA THR A 6 -3.16 20.52 -10.88
C THR A 6 -4.50 20.88 -10.24
N ASP A 7 -4.67 22.13 -9.92
CA ASP A 7 -5.87 22.72 -9.32
C ASP A 7 -7.07 22.77 -10.32
N ARG A 8 -6.95 22.05 -11.43
CA ARG A 8 -8.02 21.95 -12.44
C ARG A 8 -8.55 20.52 -12.47
N PRO A 9 -9.87 20.33 -12.38
CA PRO A 9 -10.49 19.04 -12.62
C PRO A 9 -10.19 18.61 -14.05
N MET A 10 -9.40 17.55 -14.22
CA MET A 10 -9.07 16.97 -15.52
C MET A 10 -10.10 15.90 -15.93
N VAL A 11 -11.37 16.16 -15.77
CA VAL A 11 -12.38 15.31 -16.39
C VAL A 11 -12.92 16.05 -17.62
N GLU A 12 -12.27 15.86 -18.76
CA GLU A 12 -12.86 16.17 -20.06
C GLU A 12 -14.16 15.38 -20.23
N ALA A 13 -15.16 15.94 -20.87
CA ALA A 13 -16.52 15.38 -20.98
C ALA A 13 -16.58 14.02 -21.72
N ASP A 14 -15.48 13.56 -22.30
CA ASP A 14 -15.40 12.32 -23.11
C ASP A 14 -14.46 11.24 -22.56
N VAL A 15 -14.05 11.33 -21.30
CA VAL A 15 -13.17 10.34 -20.68
C VAL A 15 -13.89 9.01 -20.48
N ARG A 16 -13.31 7.93 -21.01
CA ARG A 16 -13.75 6.55 -20.77
C ARG A 16 -12.91 5.91 -19.66
N TRP A 17 -13.60 5.32 -18.70
CA TRP A 17 -12.99 4.61 -17.58
C TRP A 17 -13.06 3.10 -17.77
N PHE A 18 -11.97 2.40 -17.54
CA PHE A 18 -11.97 0.95 -17.41
C PHE A 18 -12.10 0.58 -15.93
N VAL A 19 -13.06 -0.29 -15.59
CA VAL A 19 -13.36 -0.65 -14.20
C VAL A 19 -12.96 -2.10 -13.96
N VAL A 20 -11.92 -2.30 -13.17
CA VAL A 20 -11.48 -3.63 -12.71
C VAL A 20 -12.23 -3.97 -11.43
N VAL A 21 -13.06 -5.01 -11.46
CA VAL A 21 -13.91 -5.41 -10.34
C VAL A 21 -13.45 -6.75 -9.78
N ASN A 22 -13.08 -6.78 -8.51
CA ASN A 22 -12.80 -8.04 -7.82
C ASN A 22 -14.06 -8.56 -7.11
N PRO A 23 -14.74 -9.60 -7.66
CA PRO A 23 -16.03 -10.07 -7.17
C PRO A 23 -15.95 -10.62 -5.75
N ILE A 24 -14.84 -11.23 -5.36
CA ILE A 24 -14.67 -11.85 -4.04
C ILE A 24 -14.17 -10.87 -2.96
N SER A 25 -13.83 -9.64 -3.34
CA SER A 25 -13.36 -8.63 -2.40
C SER A 25 -14.41 -8.32 -1.34
N GLY A 26 -13.97 -8.04 -0.10
CA GLY A 26 -14.88 -7.76 1.01
C GLY A 26 -15.80 -8.93 1.38
N SER A 27 -15.38 -10.18 1.13
CA SER A 27 -16.18 -11.39 1.35
C SER A 27 -17.40 -11.51 0.42
N GLY A 28 -17.22 -11.17 -0.86
CA GLY A 28 -18.25 -11.24 -1.90
C GLY A 28 -18.91 -9.90 -2.25
N ARG A 29 -18.70 -8.87 -1.43
CA ARG A 29 -19.30 -7.54 -1.64
C ARG A 29 -18.89 -6.91 -2.98
N GLY A 30 -17.75 -7.28 -3.54
CA GLY A 30 -17.34 -6.81 -4.87
C GLY A 30 -18.37 -7.16 -5.94
N LEU A 31 -18.99 -8.34 -5.87
CA LEU A 31 -20.07 -8.76 -6.75
C LEU A 31 -21.41 -8.15 -6.32
N ASP A 32 -21.75 -8.30 -5.04
CA ASP A 32 -23.07 -7.95 -4.51
C ASP A 32 -23.37 -6.44 -4.60
N ASP A 33 -22.36 -5.59 -4.34
CA ASP A 33 -22.51 -4.13 -4.32
C ASP A 33 -22.27 -3.51 -5.72
N PHE A 34 -21.74 -4.26 -6.70
CA PHE A 34 -21.40 -3.71 -8.02
C PHE A 34 -22.59 -3.13 -8.78
N PRO A 35 -23.80 -3.69 -8.75
CA PRO A 35 -24.98 -3.07 -9.38
C PRO A 35 -25.24 -1.63 -8.87
N LEU A 36 -25.08 -1.40 -7.56
CA LEU A 36 -25.19 -0.07 -6.95
C LEU A 36 -24.04 0.84 -7.42
N ILE A 37 -22.80 0.34 -7.41
CA ILE A 37 -21.62 1.10 -7.86
C ILE A 37 -21.78 1.51 -9.33
N SER A 38 -22.16 0.59 -10.20
CA SER A 38 -22.39 0.82 -11.62
C SER A 38 -23.50 1.86 -11.88
N LYS A 39 -24.60 1.80 -11.10
CA LYS A 39 -25.65 2.83 -11.15
C LYS A 39 -25.11 4.19 -10.75
N LEU A 40 -24.37 4.27 -9.64
CA LEU A 40 -23.80 5.54 -9.16
C LEU A 40 -22.79 6.14 -10.15
N LEU A 41 -21.98 5.32 -10.84
CA LEU A 41 -21.07 5.79 -11.90
C LEU A 41 -21.87 6.43 -13.04
N ARG A 42 -22.92 5.77 -13.53
CA ARG A 42 -23.80 6.30 -14.59
C ARG A 42 -24.50 7.59 -14.14
N ASP A 43 -25.07 7.60 -12.94
CA ASP A 43 -25.80 8.77 -12.40
C ASP A 43 -24.88 10.01 -12.25
N ASN A 44 -23.56 9.79 -12.08
CA ASN A 44 -22.56 10.85 -12.04
C ASN A 44 -21.98 11.20 -13.42
N GLY A 45 -22.44 10.57 -14.50
CA GLY A 45 -21.97 10.82 -15.87
C GLY A 45 -20.60 10.21 -16.17
N ILE A 46 -20.12 9.25 -15.38
CA ILE A 46 -18.84 8.54 -15.60
C ILE A 46 -19.08 7.41 -16.61
N ARG A 47 -18.59 7.59 -17.84
CA ARG A 47 -18.63 6.56 -18.88
C ARG A 47 -17.62 5.46 -18.53
N SER A 48 -18.08 4.25 -18.31
CA SER A 48 -17.22 3.17 -17.85
C SER A 48 -17.58 1.83 -18.47
N GLU A 49 -16.55 1.01 -18.70
CA GLU A 49 -16.62 -0.39 -19.05
C GLU A 49 -16.05 -1.22 -17.90
N ALA A 50 -16.77 -2.23 -17.43
CA ALA A 50 -16.40 -3.01 -16.27
C ALA A 50 -16.11 -4.46 -16.62
N VAL A 51 -15.01 -4.99 -16.07
CA VAL A 51 -14.62 -6.39 -16.19
C VAL A 51 -14.31 -6.96 -14.80
N PHE A 52 -14.84 -8.14 -14.54
CA PHE A 52 -14.62 -8.88 -13.31
C PHE A 52 -13.33 -9.70 -13.37
N THR A 53 -12.59 -9.73 -12.27
CA THR A 53 -11.45 -10.64 -12.14
C THR A 53 -11.94 -12.07 -11.89
N GLU A 54 -11.27 -13.04 -12.48
CA GLU A 54 -11.65 -14.48 -12.42
C GLU A 54 -10.63 -15.30 -11.61
N HIS A 55 -9.38 -14.86 -11.56
CA HIS A 55 -8.29 -15.57 -10.90
C HIS A 55 -7.27 -14.59 -10.30
N LYS A 56 -6.31 -15.11 -9.55
CA LYS A 56 -5.19 -14.33 -9.01
C LYS A 56 -4.36 -13.73 -10.15
N TYR A 57 -3.94 -12.48 -10.00
CA TYR A 57 -3.22 -11.66 -10.99
C TYR A 57 -4.04 -11.25 -12.24
N HIS A 58 -5.32 -11.61 -12.33
CA HIS A 58 -6.15 -11.19 -13.46
C HIS A 58 -6.33 -9.66 -13.52
N ALA A 59 -6.34 -8.96 -12.37
CA ALA A 59 -6.39 -7.49 -12.38
C ALA A 59 -5.13 -6.88 -13.04
N THR A 60 -3.95 -7.52 -12.92
CA THR A 60 -2.74 -7.13 -13.63
C THR A 60 -2.91 -7.29 -15.14
N GLU A 61 -3.40 -8.44 -15.58
CA GLU A 61 -3.63 -8.75 -17.01
C GLU A 61 -4.66 -7.79 -17.64
N LEU A 62 -5.78 -7.56 -16.94
CA LEU A 62 -6.82 -6.62 -17.36
C LEU A 62 -6.29 -5.20 -17.48
N THR A 63 -5.43 -4.77 -16.54
CA THR A 63 -4.79 -3.44 -16.58
C THR A 63 -3.90 -3.28 -17.80
N VAL A 64 -3.04 -4.26 -18.07
CA VAL A 64 -2.15 -4.27 -19.25
C VAL A 64 -2.98 -4.21 -20.54
N SER A 65 -4.01 -5.05 -20.64
CA SER A 65 -4.91 -5.10 -21.80
C SER A 65 -5.68 -3.79 -22.02
N ALA A 66 -6.23 -3.21 -20.94
CA ALA A 66 -6.95 -1.95 -21.01
C ALA A 66 -6.07 -0.81 -21.51
N ILE A 67 -4.85 -0.70 -20.99
CA ILE A 67 -3.89 0.32 -21.42
C ILE A 67 -3.50 0.12 -22.89
N GLY A 68 -3.28 -1.13 -23.31
CA GLY A 68 -3.04 -1.51 -24.70
C GLY A 68 -4.18 -1.12 -25.63
N SER A 69 -5.42 -1.20 -25.14
CA SER A 69 -6.66 -0.79 -25.85
C SER A 69 -6.94 0.73 -25.79
N GLY A 70 -6.01 1.51 -25.26
CA GLY A 70 -6.08 2.99 -25.26
C GLY A 70 -6.71 3.61 -24.01
N TYR A 71 -7.12 2.85 -23.00
CA TYR A 71 -7.59 3.42 -21.74
C TYR A 71 -6.45 4.12 -20.99
N ARG A 72 -6.76 5.25 -20.38
CA ARG A 72 -5.84 6.05 -19.54
C ARG A 72 -6.42 6.33 -18.16
N HIS A 73 -7.65 5.88 -17.91
CA HIS A 73 -8.36 6.06 -16.66
C HIS A 73 -8.89 4.70 -16.19
N ILE A 74 -8.47 4.26 -15.02
CA ILE A 74 -8.82 2.94 -14.46
C ILE A 74 -9.45 3.14 -13.08
N ILE A 75 -10.61 2.52 -12.86
CA ILE A 75 -11.24 2.44 -11.53
C ILE A 75 -11.03 1.04 -10.98
N VAL A 76 -10.51 0.97 -9.76
CA VAL A 76 -10.35 -0.26 -9.00
C VAL A 76 -11.52 -0.43 -8.05
N VAL A 77 -12.34 -1.46 -8.26
CA VAL A 77 -13.40 -1.87 -7.32
C VAL A 77 -12.91 -3.11 -6.58
N GLY A 78 -12.32 -2.91 -5.40
CA GLY A 78 -11.65 -3.97 -4.68
C GLY A 78 -11.07 -3.56 -3.33
N GLY A 79 -10.11 -4.33 -2.85
CA GLY A 79 -9.28 -4.01 -1.67
C GLY A 79 -7.83 -3.76 -2.05
N ASP A 80 -6.95 -3.72 -1.02
CA ASP A 80 -5.52 -3.43 -1.19
C ASP A 80 -4.83 -4.41 -2.16
N GLY A 81 -5.16 -5.72 -2.13
CA GLY A 81 -4.61 -6.72 -3.06
C GLY A 81 -5.01 -6.48 -4.52
N THR A 82 -6.27 -6.09 -4.79
CA THR A 82 -6.68 -5.75 -6.17
C THR A 82 -5.96 -4.50 -6.67
N LEU A 83 -5.78 -3.51 -5.82
CA LEU A 83 -5.01 -2.31 -6.12
C LEU A 83 -3.54 -2.65 -6.41
N HIS A 84 -2.92 -3.51 -5.57
CA HIS A 84 -1.56 -4.02 -5.79
C HIS A 84 -1.40 -4.65 -7.17
N GLU A 85 -2.33 -5.53 -7.57
CA GLU A 85 -2.31 -6.13 -8.90
C GLU A 85 -2.44 -5.09 -10.03
N VAL A 86 -3.35 -4.11 -9.91
CA VAL A 86 -3.52 -3.04 -10.90
C VAL A 86 -2.25 -2.20 -11.00
N ILE A 87 -1.64 -1.79 -9.88
CA ILE A 87 -0.39 -1.03 -9.89
C ILE A 87 0.73 -1.83 -10.55
N ASN A 88 0.87 -3.13 -10.27
CA ASN A 88 1.85 -3.96 -10.97
C ASN A 88 1.58 -3.98 -12.49
N GLY A 89 0.33 -4.00 -12.92
CA GLY A 89 -0.06 -3.88 -14.34
C GLY A 89 0.41 -2.57 -14.98
N LEU A 90 0.37 -1.44 -14.25
CA LEU A 90 0.86 -0.14 -14.74
C LEU A 90 2.34 -0.18 -15.09
N PHE A 91 3.15 -0.92 -14.34
CA PHE A 91 4.60 -1.00 -14.56
C PHE A 91 5.03 -2.11 -15.51
N ILE A 92 4.22 -3.16 -15.64
CA ILE A 92 4.49 -4.29 -16.56
C ILE A 92 4.22 -3.89 -18.02
N GLN A 93 3.17 -3.11 -18.28
CA GLN A 93 2.88 -2.60 -19.62
C GLN A 93 4.01 -1.70 -20.13
N LYS A 94 4.15 -1.58 -21.46
CA LYS A 94 5.22 -0.83 -22.13
C LYS A 94 4.66 0.21 -23.12
N VAL A 95 3.37 0.55 -23.00
CA VAL A 95 2.66 1.42 -23.96
C VAL A 95 2.85 2.89 -23.61
N VAL A 96 2.71 3.22 -22.31
CA VAL A 96 2.82 4.60 -21.80
C VAL A 96 3.52 4.60 -20.45
N SER A 97 3.94 5.76 -19.99
CA SER A 97 4.47 5.93 -18.64
C SER A 97 3.38 5.69 -17.60
N PRO A 98 3.68 5.02 -16.47
CA PRO A 98 2.67 4.74 -15.42
C PRO A 98 1.95 5.99 -14.91
N GLU A 99 2.64 7.12 -14.80
CA GLU A 99 2.09 8.40 -14.37
C GLU A 99 1.09 9.03 -15.35
N ASP A 100 0.99 8.53 -16.58
CA ASP A 100 -0.02 8.96 -17.56
C ASP A 100 -1.37 8.28 -17.36
N ILE A 101 -1.42 7.26 -16.48
CA ILE A 101 -2.63 6.55 -16.12
C ILE A 101 -3.18 7.10 -14.80
N THR A 102 -4.46 7.47 -14.83
CA THR A 102 -5.16 7.96 -13.63
C THR A 102 -5.94 6.81 -12.97
N LEU A 103 -5.67 6.56 -11.70
CA LEU A 103 -6.36 5.55 -10.89
C LEU A 103 -7.42 6.19 -10.00
N GLY A 104 -8.67 5.69 -10.08
CA GLY A 104 -9.71 5.89 -9.09
C GLY A 104 -9.88 4.61 -8.26
N VAL A 105 -10.21 4.73 -6.97
CA VAL A 105 -10.42 3.56 -6.10
C VAL A 105 -11.78 3.63 -5.43
N ILE A 106 -12.55 2.56 -5.54
CA ILE A 106 -13.80 2.31 -4.82
C ILE A 106 -13.57 1.09 -3.93
N ALA A 107 -13.35 1.34 -2.66
CA ALA A 107 -12.93 0.31 -1.72
C ALA A 107 -14.10 -0.55 -1.25
N VAL A 108 -14.04 -1.85 -1.54
CA VAL A 108 -14.97 -2.88 -1.04
C VAL A 108 -14.30 -3.84 -0.06
N GLY A 109 -12.98 -3.81 0.03
CA GLY A 109 -12.18 -4.64 0.91
C GLY A 109 -12.42 -4.37 2.41
N THR A 110 -11.81 -5.20 3.26
CA THR A 110 -11.97 -5.11 4.72
C THR A 110 -10.90 -4.21 5.36
N GLY A 111 -9.65 -4.27 4.90
CA GLY A 111 -8.53 -3.48 5.42
C GLY A 111 -8.57 -2.07 4.88
N ASN A 112 -8.38 -1.95 3.60
CA ASN A 112 -8.36 -0.69 2.85
C ASN A 112 -7.40 0.32 3.47
N ASP A 113 -6.18 -0.11 3.76
CA ASP A 113 -5.17 0.70 4.43
C ASP A 113 -4.62 1.79 3.53
N TRP A 114 -4.45 1.47 2.24
CA TRP A 114 -3.98 2.42 1.25
C TRP A 114 -4.93 3.64 1.12
N ILE A 115 -6.24 3.43 1.05
CA ILE A 115 -7.19 4.55 0.92
C ILE A 115 -7.22 5.46 2.15
N ARG A 116 -6.84 4.95 3.34
CA ARG A 116 -6.72 5.77 4.56
C ARG A 116 -5.64 6.83 4.41
N MET A 117 -4.52 6.47 3.75
CA MET A 117 -3.41 7.39 3.50
C MET A 117 -3.88 8.61 2.71
N PHE A 118 -4.75 8.41 1.71
CA PHE A 118 -5.19 9.43 0.77
C PHE A 118 -6.55 10.03 1.11
N GLY A 119 -7.13 9.71 2.27
CA GLY A 119 -8.43 10.24 2.68
C GLY A 119 -9.57 9.88 1.73
N ILE A 120 -9.44 8.81 0.96
CA ILE A 120 -10.47 8.38 0.00
C ILE A 120 -11.68 7.86 0.79
N PRO A 121 -12.89 8.35 0.50
CA PRO A 121 -14.09 7.98 1.24
C PRO A 121 -14.44 6.50 1.08
N LYS A 122 -14.94 5.88 2.16
CA LYS A 122 -15.43 4.49 2.12
C LYS A 122 -16.84 4.35 1.55
N ARG A 123 -17.64 5.44 1.56
CA ARG A 123 -18.97 5.46 0.95
C ARG A 123 -18.84 5.56 -0.55
N TYR A 124 -19.47 4.64 -1.28
CA TYR A 124 -19.37 4.57 -2.74
C TYR A 124 -19.76 5.88 -3.43
N SER A 125 -20.85 6.55 -2.99
CA SER A 125 -21.27 7.81 -3.54
C SER A 125 -20.26 8.94 -3.37
N GLU A 126 -19.55 8.95 -2.25
CA GLU A 126 -18.51 9.94 -1.95
C GLU A 126 -17.22 9.65 -2.73
N ALA A 127 -16.82 8.37 -2.84
CA ALA A 127 -15.66 7.94 -3.64
C ALA A 127 -15.88 8.26 -5.12
N ILE A 128 -17.07 7.97 -5.66
CA ILE A 128 -17.43 8.27 -7.05
C ILE A 128 -17.48 9.77 -7.30
N ARG A 129 -17.96 10.55 -6.33
CA ARG A 129 -17.91 12.01 -6.41
C ARG A 129 -16.46 12.52 -6.47
N ALA A 130 -15.55 11.97 -5.65
CA ALA A 130 -14.13 12.32 -5.72
C ALA A 130 -13.53 11.98 -7.10
N ILE A 131 -13.91 10.83 -7.69
CA ILE A 131 -13.51 10.46 -9.05
C ILE A 131 -14.01 11.49 -10.07
N LYS A 132 -15.26 11.94 -9.95
CA LYS A 132 -15.85 12.98 -10.81
C LYS A 132 -15.16 14.33 -10.65
N GLU A 133 -14.79 14.71 -9.41
CA GLU A 133 -14.07 15.94 -9.12
C GLU A 133 -12.67 15.95 -9.72
N GLY A 134 -12.03 14.78 -9.89
CA GLY A 134 -10.81 14.60 -10.66
C GLY A 134 -9.54 15.18 -10.03
N TYR A 135 -9.52 15.48 -8.73
CA TYR A 135 -8.28 15.89 -8.06
C TYR A 135 -7.30 14.73 -7.99
N THR A 136 -6.08 14.94 -8.46
CA THR A 136 -5.06 13.90 -8.52
C THR A 136 -3.85 14.21 -7.64
N PHE A 137 -3.17 13.14 -7.24
CA PHE A 137 -1.91 13.17 -6.53
C PHE A 137 -0.95 12.16 -7.17
N LEU A 138 0.32 12.52 -7.33
CA LEU A 138 1.37 11.61 -7.80
C LEU A 138 2.05 10.96 -6.60
N GLN A 139 1.87 9.66 -6.48
CA GLN A 139 2.41 8.84 -5.41
C GLN A 139 3.73 8.19 -5.83
N ASP A 140 4.64 8.05 -4.87
CA ASP A 140 5.79 7.16 -4.94
C ASP A 140 5.35 5.69 -4.87
N VAL A 141 6.15 4.81 -5.43
CA VAL A 141 6.06 3.38 -5.23
C VAL A 141 7.45 2.83 -4.94
N ALA A 142 7.58 1.56 -4.55
CA ALA A 142 8.87 0.92 -4.51
C ALA A 142 8.92 -0.27 -5.47
N THR A 143 10.06 -0.45 -6.15
CA THR A 143 10.41 -1.79 -6.63
C THR A 143 10.87 -2.62 -5.45
N VAL A 144 10.42 -3.86 -5.40
CA VAL A 144 10.80 -4.84 -4.38
C VAL A 144 11.36 -6.06 -5.09
N GLU A 145 12.65 -6.28 -4.92
CA GLU A 145 13.36 -7.43 -5.45
C GLU A 145 13.56 -8.45 -4.32
N TYR A 146 13.20 -9.70 -4.57
CA TYR A 146 13.23 -10.78 -3.58
C TYR A 146 13.50 -12.14 -4.22
N GLU A 147 13.77 -13.15 -3.43
CA GLU A 147 13.94 -14.51 -3.90
C GLU A 147 12.64 -15.33 -3.73
N GLU A 148 12.24 -16.01 -4.79
CA GLU A 148 11.16 -16.99 -4.79
C GLU A 148 11.56 -18.20 -5.61
N SER A 149 11.53 -19.39 -4.99
CA SER A 149 11.92 -20.64 -5.64
C SER A 149 13.34 -20.59 -6.29
N ARG A 150 14.27 -19.88 -5.67
CA ARG A 150 15.66 -19.63 -6.12
C ARG A 150 15.76 -18.70 -7.35
N TYR A 151 14.70 -18.00 -7.70
CA TYR A 151 14.71 -17.00 -8.77
C TYR A 151 14.49 -15.61 -8.18
N ARG A 152 15.21 -14.62 -8.71
CA ARG A 152 14.99 -13.22 -8.38
C ARG A 152 13.70 -12.75 -9.04
N GLN A 153 12.80 -12.22 -8.26
CA GLN A 153 11.52 -11.66 -8.67
C GLN A 153 11.48 -10.18 -8.37
N VAL A 154 10.66 -9.46 -9.11
CA VAL A 154 10.42 -8.01 -8.90
C VAL A 154 8.93 -7.76 -8.80
N ARG A 155 8.53 -6.95 -7.82
CA ARG A 155 7.16 -6.44 -7.65
C ARG A 155 7.19 -4.94 -7.40
N TYR A 156 6.06 -4.29 -7.63
CA TYR A 156 5.86 -2.89 -7.32
C TYR A 156 4.94 -2.78 -6.11
N MET A 157 5.42 -2.12 -5.06
CA MET A 157 4.74 -1.91 -3.80
C MET A 157 4.19 -0.49 -3.74
N ALA A 158 2.91 -0.37 -3.44
CA ALA A 158 2.22 0.93 -3.38
C ALA A 158 1.97 1.44 -1.96
N ASN A 159 2.16 0.61 -0.94
CA ASN A 159 1.85 0.95 0.44
C ASN A 159 2.98 0.53 1.38
N VAL A 160 2.97 -0.71 1.86
CA VAL A 160 3.92 -1.20 2.87
C VAL A 160 4.35 -2.64 2.56
N ALA A 161 5.64 -2.92 2.69
CA ALA A 161 6.18 -4.27 2.80
C ALA A 161 6.57 -4.59 4.25
N GLY A 162 6.39 -5.82 4.65
CA GLY A 162 6.69 -6.29 5.99
C GLY A 162 7.52 -7.58 6.01
N LEU A 163 8.40 -7.70 7.00
CA LEU A 163 9.16 -8.92 7.25
C LEU A 163 9.05 -9.32 8.74
N GLY A 164 9.25 -10.58 8.99
CA GLY A 164 9.25 -11.11 10.33
C GLY A 164 7.85 -11.40 10.86
N PHE A 165 7.48 -10.80 11.96
CA PHE A 165 6.19 -11.04 12.61
C PHE A 165 5.00 -10.72 11.71
N ASP A 166 5.05 -9.64 10.93
CA ASP A 166 3.95 -9.23 10.05
C ASP A 166 3.66 -10.28 8.98
N ALA A 167 4.67 -10.74 8.25
CA ALA A 167 4.53 -11.82 7.28
C ALA A 167 4.04 -13.12 7.93
N ALA A 168 4.51 -13.43 9.15
CA ALA A 168 4.05 -14.61 9.89
C ALA A 168 2.57 -14.52 10.28
N VAL A 169 2.06 -13.34 10.63
CA VAL A 169 0.62 -13.10 10.92
C VAL A 169 -0.22 -13.32 9.67
N ILE A 170 0.21 -12.79 8.52
CA ILE A 170 -0.51 -12.99 7.25
C ILE A 170 -0.55 -14.48 6.88
N LYS A 171 0.59 -15.18 6.95
CA LYS A 171 0.66 -16.64 6.74
C LYS A 171 -0.33 -17.38 7.62
N ARG A 172 -0.36 -17.03 8.91
CA ARG A 172 -1.28 -17.64 9.86
C ARG A 172 -2.74 -17.36 9.53
N GLY A 173 -3.05 -16.13 9.15
CA GLY A 173 -4.38 -15.73 8.68
C GLY A 173 -4.84 -16.53 7.48
N MET A 174 -3.96 -16.72 6.48
CA MET A 174 -4.24 -17.53 5.29
C MET A 174 -4.51 -19.00 5.66
N GLN A 175 -3.70 -19.61 6.55
CA GLN A 175 -3.92 -20.97 7.03
C GLN A 175 -5.24 -21.13 7.80
N MET A 176 -5.63 -20.14 8.60
CA MET A 176 -6.91 -20.16 9.30
C MET A 176 -8.08 -20.01 8.34
N ARG A 177 -7.94 -19.17 7.31
CA ARG A 177 -8.94 -18.97 6.26
C ARG A 177 -9.15 -20.23 5.42
N SER A 178 -8.09 -20.93 5.04
CA SER A 178 -8.18 -22.21 4.32
C SER A 178 -8.88 -23.32 5.13
N ARG A 179 -8.90 -23.20 6.46
CA ARG A 179 -9.61 -24.07 7.39
C ARG A 179 -11.04 -23.60 7.70
N GLY A 180 -11.58 -22.65 6.92
CA GLY A 180 -12.95 -22.16 7.04
C GLY A 180 -13.17 -20.99 8.02
N ALA A 181 -12.12 -20.47 8.68
CA ALA A 181 -12.27 -19.31 9.53
C ALA A 181 -12.56 -18.04 8.69
N ARG A 182 -13.55 -17.25 9.11
CA ARG A 182 -13.99 -16.02 8.44
C ARG A 182 -14.24 -14.90 9.46
N GLY A 183 -14.36 -13.66 8.96
CA GLY A 183 -14.76 -12.48 9.74
C GLY A 183 -13.60 -11.68 10.34
N ARG A 184 -13.95 -10.53 10.94
CA ARG A 184 -13.00 -9.56 11.50
C ARG A 184 -12.11 -10.13 12.61
N SER A 185 -12.61 -11.09 13.39
CA SER A 185 -11.86 -11.74 14.47
C SER A 185 -10.70 -12.61 13.96
N LEU A 186 -10.70 -12.98 12.66
CA LEU A 186 -9.66 -13.82 12.06
C LEU A 186 -8.27 -13.19 12.20
N TYR A 187 -8.14 -11.90 11.87
CA TYR A 187 -6.86 -11.20 11.97
C TYR A 187 -6.35 -11.13 13.42
N ILE A 188 -7.23 -10.77 14.36
CA ILE A 188 -6.88 -10.71 15.79
C ILE A 188 -6.44 -12.09 16.30
N ARG A 189 -7.16 -13.16 15.94
CA ARG A 189 -6.80 -14.52 16.30
C ARG A 189 -5.48 -14.97 15.68
N ALA A 190 -5.22 -14.61 14.41
CA ALA A 190 -3.95 -14.87 13.75
C ALA A 190 -2.81 -14.15 14.46
N LEU A 191 -2.98 -12.88 14.79
CA LEU A 191 -2.00 -12.05 15.50
C LEU A 191 -1.66 -12.66 16.86
N ILE A 192 -2.65 -12.96 17.71
CA ILE A 192 -2.43 -13.54 19.04
C ILE A 192 -1.75 -14.92 18.93
N ASN A 193 -2.23 -15.78 18.02
CA ASN A 193 -1.68 -17.12 17.85
C ASN A 193 -0.22 -17.10 17.36
N THR A 194 0.08 -16.19 16.41
CA THR A 194 1.44 -16.02 15.88
C THR A 194 2.35 -15.48 16.96
N PHE A 195 1.88 -14.53 17.74
CA PHE A 195 2.67 -13.84 18.75
C PHE A 195 3.36 -14.80 19.74
N PHE A 196 2.63 -15.77 20.29
CA PHE A 196 3.17 -16.73 21.24
C PHE A 196 4.10 -17.80 20.62
N ARG A 197 4.17 -17.88 19.29
CA ARG A 197 4.95 -18.88 18.56
C ARG A 197 6.09 -18.31 17.75
N TYR A 198 6.05 -17.00 17.52
CA TYR A 198 7.04 -16.33 16.70
C TYR A 198 8.40 -16.26 17.40
N LYS A 199 9.46 -16.62 16.68
CA LYS A 199 10.83 -16.50 17.14
C LYS A 199 11.55 -15.42 16.34
N PRO A 200 12.17 -14.45 17.00
CA PRO A 200 12.98 -13.43 16.35
C PRO A 200 14.09 -14.04 15.50
N THR A 201 14.39 -13.42 14.37
CA THR A 201 15.42 -13.86 13.41
C THR A 201 16.54 -12.82 13.35
N GLY A 202 17.78 -13.26 13.15
CA GLY A 202 18.90 -12.36 12.92
C GLY A 202 18.80 -11.70 11.55
N VAL A 203 18.88 -10.37 11.51
CA VAL A 203 18.81 -9.59 10.27
C VAL A 203 19.92 -8.56 10.20
N LYS A 204 20.32 -8.24 8.96
CA LYS A 204 21.14 -7.09 8.61
C LYS A 204 20.32 -6.16 7.72
N VAL A 205 20.32 -4.87 8.02
CA VAL A 205 19.61 -3.85 7.24
C VAL A 205 20.60 -2.79 6.80
N TRP A 206 20.62 -2.53 5.51
CA TRP A 206 21.35 -1.41 4.91
C TRP A 206 20.36 -0.39 4.38
N ILE A 207 20.68 0.88 4.59
CA ILE A 207 19.96 2.03 4.03
C ILE A 207 21.00 2.84 3.24
N ASP A 208 20.75 3.07 1.95
CA ASP A 208 21.66 3.77 1.05
C ASP A 208 23.11 3.25 1.18
N ASP A 209 23.22 1.91 1.13
CA ASP A 209 24.44 1.10 1.24
C ASP A 209 25.18 1.19 2.59
N ARG A 210 24.60 1.83 3.61
CA ARG A 210 25.15 1.87 4.98
C ARG A 210 24.46 0.84 5.87
N LEU A 211 25.22 0.00 6.55
CA LEU A 211 24.70 -0.94 7.55
C LEU A 211 24.18 -0.17 8.77
N VAL A 212 22.87 -0.17 8.96
CA VAL A 212 22.20 0.56 10.07
C VAL A 212 21.71 -0.37 11.17
N TYR A 213 21.52 -1.65 10.87
CA TYR A 213 21.05 -2.63 11.86
C TYR A 213 21.65 -4.00 11.62
N ASN A 214 22.09 -4.66 12.68
CA ASN A 214 22.63 -6.04 12.66
C ASN A 214 22.33 -6.68 14.01
N ASN A 215 21.13 -7.23 14.16
CA ASN A 215 20.67 -7.84 15.42
C ASN A 215 19.42 -8.70 15.18
N LEU A 216 18.84 -9.24 16.28
CA LEU A 216 17.58 -9.96 16.26
C LEU A 216 16.42 -9.01 15.93
N LEU A 217 15.54 -9.45 15.04
CA LEU A 217 14.37 -8.75 14.57
C LEU A 217 13.09 -9.38 15.11
N PHE A 218 12.15 -8.55 15.58
CA PHE A 218 10.76 -8.96 15.76
C PHE A 218 9.93 -8.67 14.49
N SER A 219 9.94 -7.43 14.00
CA SER A 219 9.22 -7.02 12.79
C SER A 219 9.91 -5.85 12.10
N ILE A 220 9.83 -5.80 10.77
CA ILE A 220 10.17 -4.63 9.96
C ILE A 220 8.96 -4.27 9.11
N ALA A 221 8.67 -2.97 9.04
CA ALA A 221 7.79 -2.38 8.03
C ALA A 221 8.60 -1.37 7.20
N ILE A 222 8.42 -1.40 5.88
CA ILE A 222 9.04 -0.48 4.92
C ILE A 222 7.96 0.00 3.97
N GLY A 223 7.90 1.29 3.67
CA GLY A 223 6.89 1.73 2.72
C GLY A 223 6.88 3.21 2.43
N VAL A 224 5.93 3.57 1.58
CA VAL A 224 5.56 4.93 1.22
C VAL A 224 4.23 5.34 1.90
N GLY A 225 3.50 4.37 2.46
CA GLY A 225 2.24 4.56 3.15
C GLY A 225 2.36 4.40 4.67
N LYS A 226 1.43 5.01 5.42
CA LYS A 226 1.44 5.03 6.89
C LYS A 226 0.85 3.79 7.54
N TYR A 227 -0.09 3.15 6.86
CA TYR A 227 -1.01 2.17 7.46
C TYR A 227 -0.78 0.77 6.91
N ASN A 228 -0.82 -0.22 7.79
CA ASN A 228 -0.82 -1.64 7.47
C ASN A 228 -1.75 -2.39 8.44
N GLY A 229 -2.15 -3.61 8.09
CA GLY A 229 -2.86 -4.52 8.99
C GLY A 229 -4.22 -4.01 9.53
N GLY A 230 -4.95 -3.19 8.76
CA GLY A 230 -6.28 -2.70 9.12
C GLY A 230 -6.29 -1.42 9.97
N GLY A 231 -5.30 -0.55 9.77
CA GLY A 231 -5.21 0.77 10.40
C GLY A 231 -4.11 0.92 11.44
N ILE A 232 -3.19 -0.03 11.53
CA ILE A 232 -1.98 0.11 12.33
C ILE A 232 -1.07 1.12 11.63
N GLN A 233 -0.62 2.15 12.34
CA GLN A 233 0.32 3.14 11.83
C GLN A 233 1.75 2.69 12.11
N GLN A 234 2.26 1.79 11.26
CA GLN A 234 3.63 1.30 11.40
C GLN A 234 4.66 2.31 10.91
N LEU A 235 4.29 3.19 9.98
CA LEU A 235 5.13 4.23 9.40
C LEU A 235 4.42 5.60 9.52
N PRO A 236 4.21 6.12 10.74
CA PRO A 236 3.36 7.30 10.96
C PRO A 236 3.87 8.57 10.30
N GLU A 237 5.18 8.66 10.03
CA GLU A 237 5.82 9.82 9.40
C GLU A 237 5.97 9.69 7.89
N ALA A 238 5.58 8.54 7.29
CA ALA A 238 5.70 8.31 5.85
C ALA A 238 5.02 9.40 5.01
N VAL A 239 5.71 9.84 3.97
CA VAL A 239 5.23 10.84 3.01
C VAL A 239 5.27 10.21 1.62
N ALA A 240 4.11 10.08 0.99
CA ALA A 240 3.97 9.30 -0.23
C ALA A 240 4.47 9.98 -1.52
N ASP A 241 5.20 11.11 -1.43
CA ASP A 241 5.70 11.85 -2.60
C ASP A 241 7.03 12.58 -2.34
N ASP A 242 7.83 12.12 -1.37
CA ASP A 242 9.10 12.77 -1.02
C ASP A 242 10.35 12.07 -1.57
N GLY A 243 10.18 10.96 -2.29
CA GLY A 243 11.27 10.21 -2.88
C GLY A 243 11.95 9.23 -1.91
N LEU A 244 11.42 9.05 -0.70
CA LEU A 244 12.02 8.21 0.33
C LEU A 244 11.13 7.00 0.65
N LEU A 245 11.76 5.95 1.15
CA LEU A 245 11.12 4.84 1.82
C LEU A 245 11.31 5.02 3.32
N ASP A 246 10.21 5.00 4.07
CA ASP A 246 10.26 4.91 5.52
C ASP A 246 10.50 3.48 5.96
N ILE A 247 11.27 3.29 7.03
CA ILE A 247 11.49 2.00 7.65
C ILE A 247 11.27 2.07 9.15
N THR A 248 10.52 1.13 9.68
CA THR A 248 10.36 0.89 11.12
C THR A 248 10.88 -0.49 11.46
N ILE A 249 11.87 -0.55 12.35
CA ILE A 249 12.49 -1.77 12.86
C ILE A 249 12.06 -1.97 14.30
N ILE A 250 11.35 -3.06 14.58
CA ILE A 250 10.92 -3.42 15.94
C ILE A 250 11.84 -4.53 16.44
N ARG A 251 12.61 -4.22 17.50
CA ARG A 251 13.45 -5.18 18.20
C ARG A 251 12.61 -6.17 19.01
N PRO A 252 13.14 -7.34 19.38
CA PRO A 252 12.42 -8.28 20.21
C PRO A 252 11.87 -7.63 21.48
N LEU A 253 10.60 -7.94 21.76
CA LEU A 253 9.82 -7.36 22.86
C LEU A 253 9.24 -8.48 23.72
N HIS A 254 9.21 -8.28 25.03
CA HIS A 254 8.37 -9.09 25.90
C HIS A 254 6.89 -8.81 25.64
N TRP A 255 6.06 -9.84 25.69
CA TRP A 255 4.63 -9.77 25.40
C TRP A 255 3.85 -8.70 26.21
N TRP A 256 4.23 -8.45 27.47
CA TRP A 256 3.71 -7.34 28.28
C TRP A 256 3.87 -5.98 27.60
N ASN A 257 5.02 -5.73 27.02
CA ASN A 257 5.33 -4.47 26.36
C ASN A 257 4.43 -4.20 25.16
N ILE A 258 3.98 -5.25 24.45
CA ILE A 258 3.08 -5.10 23.30
C ILE A 258 1.67 -4.77 23.78
N ILE A 259 1.13 -5.51 24.74
CA ILE A 259 -0.23 -5.30 25.23
C ILE A 259 -0.42 -3.87 25.77
N PHE A 260 0.50 -3.40 26.62
CA PHE A 260 0.40 -2.06 27.20
C PHE A 260 0.68 -0.93 26.20
N ARG A 261 1.31 -1.23 25.06
CA ARG A 261 1.69 -0.24 24.05
C ARG A 261 0.93 -0.38 22.74
N LEU A 262 0.02 -1.34 22.63
CA LEU A 262 -0.77 -1.60 21.42
C LEU A 262 -1.49 -0.33 20.92
N LYS A 263 -2.01 0.50 21.83
CA LYS A 263 -2.65 1.77 21.48
C LYS A 263 -1.72 2.70 20.68
N ARG A 264 -0.41 2.65 20.93
CA ARG A 264 0.59 3.47 20.23
C ARG A 264 0.77 3.07 18.76
N CYS A 265 0.47 1.82 18.43
CA CYS A 265 0.48 1.35 17.05
C CYS A 265 -0.69 1.92 16.21
N PHE A 266 -1.78 2.35 16.86
CA PHE A 266 -2.96 2.89 16.17
C PHE A 266 -3.03 4.41 16.16
N ASN A 267 -2.36 5.10 17.08
CA ASN A 267 -2.40 6.56 17.20
C ASN A 267 -1.15 7.27 16.65
N GLY A 268 -0.27 6.54 15.97
CA GLY A 268 0.93 7.11 15.34
C GLY A 268 2.10 7.39 16.31
N SER A 269 2.00 7.00 17.58
CA SER A 269 3.08 7.22 18.55
C SER A 269 4.02 6.02 18.73
N ILE A 270 4.11 5.14 17.73
CA ILE A 270 4.95 3.93 17.78
C ILE A 270 6.43 4.25 18.00
N TYR A 271 6.93 5.34 17.49
CA TYR A 271 8.33 5.76 17.63
C TYR A 271 8.71 6.19 19.06
N THR A 272 7.73 6.41 19.94
CA THR A 272 7.99 6.65 21.37
C THR A 272 8.30 5.36 22.15
N ILE A 273 8.31 4.20 21.50
CA ILE A 273 8.61 2.92 22.11
C ILE A 273 10.12 2.66 21.96
N GLY A 274 10.87 2.60 23.07
CA GLY A 274 12.33 2.48 23.07
C GLY A 274 12.93 1.23 22.37
N HIS A 275 12.10 0.27 21.93
CA HIS A 275 12.49 -0.88 21.12
C HIS A 275 12.23 -0.67 19.63
N VAL A 276 11.71 0.46 19.23
CA VAL A 276 11.42 0.82 17.85
C VAL A 276 12.48 1.79 17.35
N LEU A 277 13.06 1.46 16.21
CA LEU A 277 13.94 2.33 15.45
C LEU A 277 13.20 2.72 14.16
N HIS A 278 13.42 3.96 13.71
CA HIS A 278 12.92 4.42 12.42
C HIS A 278 14.02 5.13 11.65
N ALA A 279 13.95 5.07 10.36
CA ALA A 279 14.85 5.74 9.43
C ALA A 279 14.17 5.92 8.07
N GLN A 280 14.84 6.60 7.16
CA GLN A 280 14.41 6.81 5.78
C GLN A 280 15.59 6.64 4.83
N GLY A 281 15.33 6.24 3.60
CA GLY A 281 16.33 6.18 2.52
C GLY A 281 15.69 5.86 1.19
N CYS A 282 16.46 5.99 0.12
CA CYS A 282 16.00 5.69 -1.23
C CYS A 282 16.11 4.22 -1.57
N LYS A 283 17.06 3.54 -0.94
CA LYS A 283 17.37 2.13 -1.13
C LYS A 283 17.46 1.43 0.22
N ILE A 284 16.74 0.33 0.37
CA ILE A 284 16.77 -0.49 1.57
C ILE A 284 17.06 -1.94 1.17
N ARG A 285 18.12 -2.51 1.75
CA ARG A 285 18.46 -3.93 1.57
C ARG A 285 18.40 -4.67 2.90
N ILE A 286 17.82 -5.86 2.88
CA ILE A 286 17.66 -6.72 4.06
C ILE A 286 18.14 -8.13 3.74
N GLU A 287 18.99 -8.65 4.61
CA GLU A 287 19.40 -10.04 4.66
C GLU A 287 19.04 -10.64 6.02
N SER A 288 18.71 -11.91 6.07
CA SER A 288 18.42 -12.60 7.32
C SER A 288 18.97 -14.03 7.34
N SER A 289 19.22 -14.52 8.55
CA SER A 289 19.57 -15.91 8.80
C SER A 289 18.84 -16.39 10.05
N PRO A 290 17.95 -17.43 9.92
CA PRO A 290 17.47 -18.01 8.67
C PRO A 290 16.67 -17.03 7.79
N GLU A 291 16.40 -17.41 6.54
CA GLU A 291 15.56 -16.64 5.62
C GLU A 291 14.21 -16.29 6.23
N THR A 292 13.77 -15.07 6.00
CA THR A 292 12.52 -14.54 6.53
C THR A 292 11.54 -14.24 5.41
N MET A 293 10.29 -14.61 5.61
CA MET A 293 9.22 -14.34 4.63
C MET A 293 8.97 -12.85 4.48
N LEU A 294 8.67 -12.46 3.24
CA LEU A 294 8.27 -11.13 2.83
C LEU A 294 6.76 -11.07 2.62
N GLU A 295 6.15 -9.98 3.07
CA GLU A 295 4.82 -9.55 2.61
C GLU A 295 4.94 -8.22 1.87
N ILE A 296 4.09 -7.99 0.88
CA ILE A 296 3.97 -6.73 0.12
C ILE A 296 2.49 -6.40 -0.01
N ASP A 297 2.08 -5.21 0.44
CA ASP A 297 0.70 -4.72 0.36
C ASP A 297 -0.36 -5.71 0.88
N GLY A 298 0.01 -6.51 1.90
CA GLY A 298 -0.87 -7.49 2.55
C GLY A 298 -0.89 -8.89 1.93
N GLU A 299 -0.03 -9.17 0.93
CA GLU A 299 0.12 -10.49 0.33
C GLU A 299 1.51 -11.07 0.60
N LEU A 300 1.59 -12.41 0.73
CA LEU A 300 2.87 -13.10 0.91
C LEU A 300 3.55 -13.33 -0.42
N PHE A 301 4.83 -13.03 -0.44
CA PHE A 301 5.77 -13.31 -1.53
C PHE A 301 6.95 -14.15 -1.00
N GLY A 302 8.07 -14.18 -1.73
CA GLY A 302 9.24 -14.98 -1.39
C GLY A 302 9.88 -14.69 -0.02
N VAL A 303 11.19 -14.72 0.00
CA VAL A 303 12.00 -14.59 1.23
C VAL A 303 13.17 -13.62 1.01
N THR A 304 13.86 -13.30 2.09
CA THR A 304 15.15 -12.59 2.05
C THR A 304 16.21 -13.39 1.26
N PRO A 305 17.20 -12.72 0.60
CA PRO A 305 17.44 -11.29 0.64
C PRO A 305 16.38 -10.47 -0.12
N VAL A 306 16.10 -9.25 0.38
CA VAL A 306 15.15 -8.31 -0.20
C VAL A 306 15.83 -6.98 -0.44
N GLU A 307 15.60 -6.37 -1.59
CA GLU A 307 16.07 -5.03 -1.92
C GLU A 307 14.91 -4.17 -2.41
N LEU A 308 14.74 -2.99 -1.82
CA LEU A 308 13.70 -2.05 -2.18
C LEU A 308 14.32 -0.74 -2.68
N HIS A 309 13.77 -0.22 -3.79
CA HIS A 309 14.16 1.09 -4.33
C HIS A 309 12.93 1.96 -4.50
N ASN A 310 13.01 3.21 -4.06
CA ASN A 310 11.96 4.18 -4.32
C ASN A 310 11.89 4.50 -5.81
N VAL A 311 10.67 4.61 -6.33
CA VAL A 311 10.35 5.06 -7.69
C VAL A 311 9.44 6.27 -7.55
N HIS A 312 10.04 7.44 -7.64
CA HIS A 312 9.44 8.71 -7.28
C HIS A 312 8.31 9.13 -8.22
N ARG A 313 7.12 9.41 -7.66
CA ARG A 313 5.95 10.03 -8.32
C ARG A 313 5.52 9.36 -9.62
N LYS A 314 5.32 8.03 -9.59
CA LYS A 314 4.98 7.25 -10.77
C LYS A 314 3.54 6.75 -10.82
N VAL A 315 2.74 6.93 -9.77
CA VAL A 315 1.34 6.50 -9.76
C VAL A 315 0.42 7.69 -9.51
N ARG A 316 -0.40 8.03 -10.50
CA ARG A 316 -1.39 9.11 -10.41
C ARG A 316 -2.70 8.57 -9.85
N VAL A 317 -3.08 9.04 -8.68
CA VAL A 317 -4.28 8.58 -7.97
C VAL A 317 -5.27 9.71 -7.77
N ILE A 318 -6.57 9.41 -7.89
CA ILE A 318 -7.65 10.32 -7.49
C ILE A 318 -7.69 10.39 -5.97
N VAL A 319 -7.73 11.61 -5.45
CA VAL A 319 -7.80 11.88 -4.02
C VAL A 319 -8.91 12.86 -3.68
N ASN A 320 -9.27 12.96 -2.41
CA ASN A 320 -10.22 13.96 -1.95
C ASN A 320 -9.53 15.34 -1.87
N ARG A 321 -10.25 16.40 -2.20
CA ARG A 321 -9.78 17.79 -2.09
C ARG A 321 -9.26 18.13 -0.68
N SER A 322 -9.89 17.60 0.37
CA SER A 322 -9.46 17.81 1.75
C SER A 322 -8.08 17.22 2.04
N PHE A 323 -7.71 16.11 1.39
CA PHE A 323 -6.38 15.53 1.50
C PHE A 323 -5.32 16.47 0.92
N LEU A 324 -5.52 17.05 -0.25
CA LEU A 324 -4.58 18.02 -0.85
C LEU A 324 -4.41 19.26 0.04
N ALA A 325 -5.49 19.77 0.63
CA ALA A 325 -5.43 20.89 1.57
C ALA A 325 -4.61 20.54 2.83
N SER A 326 -4.73 19.32 3.35
CA SER A 326 -3.95 18.84 4.50
C SER A 326 -2.46 18.70 4.18
N LEU A 327 -2.12 18.21 2.98
CA LEU A 327 -0.73 18.12 2.51
C LEU A 327 -0.06 19.50 2.41
N GLN A 328 -0.76 20.47 1.83
CA GLN A 328 -0.23 21.84 1.70
C GLN A 328 0.05 22.46 3.08
N LYS A 329 -0.83 22.20 4.07
CA LYS A 329 -0.65 22.67 5.45
C LYS A 329 0.55 22.00 6.14
N SER A 330 0.71 20.68 5.95
CA SER A 330 1.83 19.91 6.51
C SER A 330 3.17 20.35 5.90
N LYS A 331 3.25 20.52 4.57
CA LYS A 331 4.46 20.99 3.87
C LYS A 331 4.86 22.41 4.31
N ARG A 332 3.91 23.30 4.60
CA ARG A 332 4.19 24.64 5.13
C ARG A 332 4.76 24.60 6.55
N SER A 333 4.30 23.71 7.42
CA SER A 333 4.87 23.55 8.76
C SER A 333 6.28 22.94 8.74
N GLN A 334 6.52 21.95 7.89
CA GLN A 334 7.84 21.31 7.76
C GLN A 334 8.90 22.22 7.14
N LEU A 335 8.54 23.16 6.27
CA LEU A 335 9.47 24.17 5.76
C LEU A 335 9.98 25.12 6.87
N HIS A 336 9.21 25.27 7.96
CA HIS A 336 9.64 26.04 9.13
C HIS A 336 10.65 25.26 10.02
N ASP A 337 10.57 23.91 10.02
CA ASP A 337 11.38 23.05 10.89
C ASP A 337 12.61 22.43 10.20
N ARG A 338 12.67 22.43 8.87
CA ARG A 338 13.79 21.86 8.10
C ARG A 338 14.90 22.88 7.83
N VAL A 339 15.62 23.28 8.85
CA VAL A 339 16.96 23.91 8.73
C VAL A 339 18.05 22.90 9.14
N ILE A 340 17.96 21.63 8.78
CA ILE A 340 19.12 20.71 8.82
C ILE A 340 18.93 19.65 7.72
N GLY A 341 19.90 19.64 6.79
CA GLY A 341 19.93 18.98 5.51
C GLY A 341 19.70 17.48 5.45
N TYR A 342 18.88 17.11 4.48
CA TYR A 342 19.05 15.89 3.69
C TYR A 342 18.79 16.23 2.23
N ARG A 343 19.72 15.83 1.34
CA ARG A 343 19.54 15.95 -0.11
C ARG A 343 18.71 14.74 -0.57
N GLY A 344 17.66 15.00 -1.35
CA GLY A 344 16.89 13.95 -2.01
C GLY A 344 17.73 13.12 -2.96
N CYS A 345 17.21 11.94 -3.31
CA CYS A 345 17.77 11.00 -4.27
C CYS A 345 17.77 11.56 -5.68
#